data_0dfb50ddb2025c375f3bddce1f1eb2f1
#
_entry.id   0dfb50ddb2025c375f3bddce1f1eb2f1
#
_cell.length_a   1.000
_cell.length_b   1.000
_cell.length_c   1.000
_cell.angle_alpha   90.00
_cell.angle_beta   90.00
_cell.angle_gamma   90.00
#
_symmetry.space_group_name_H-M   'P 1'
#
loop_
_entity.id
_entity.type
_entity.pdbx_description
1 polymer ?
#
loop_
_entity_poly.entity_id
_entity_poly.type
_entity_poly.pdbx_seq_one_letter_code
_entity_poly.pdbx_strand_id
1 'polypeptide(L)'
;MKRLFIVSVALLFLFSPQAQAGDVVYGKNSKLKGESLAVPYFKKLAASVMLKASDDTALVKGSDFVKSIDKMDFWEREDLIADVVLKGNVPNQLKSFRKIVYRTPVVDTVGILKEPHKVEIWVLPDYIAIGTDDDFVRMPMGPLAAQRIADSLDCILPTVFLVDKIAEVSEGHVDIFPFRPLGDRNCQPIVFQDSNNAINALFKAYGYKFGQFISGLKKDVVLTYKILTHPGYENRVAIYGWHHPNGKITQPLYVKHVNLYVDYSHGIRMIYRKVKIDGIEYDAKEILQSPELYRLLSDEPVHLKKASYEGLPRFNF
;
A
#
# COMPACT_ATOMS: atom_id res chain seq x y z
N MET A 1 -47.10 8.92 60.12
CA MET A 1 -45.67 8.65 60.06
C MET A 1 -45.48 7.39 59.24
N LYS A 2 -45.17 7.51 57.91
CA LYS A 2 -44.86 6.37 57.03
C LYS A 2 -43.38 6.47 56.68
N ARG A 3 -42.61 5.48 57.09
CA ARG A 3 -41.19 5.36 56.78
C ARG A 3 -41.06 4.78 55.36
N LEU A 4 -40.36 5.52 54.51
CA LEU A 4 -40.01 5.12 53.17
C LEU A 4 -38.71 4.27 53.24
N PHE A 5 -38.78 3.03 52.84
CA PHE A 5 -37.59 2.17 52.65
C PHE A 5 -37.06 2.40 51.25
N ILE A 6 -35.87 2.95 51.17
CA ILE A 6 -35.10 3.01 49.92
C ILE A 6 -34.32 1.72 49.83
N VAL A 7 -34.67 0.89 48.82
CA VAL A 7 -33.91 -0.30 48.48
C VAL A 7 -32.87 0.11 47.42
N SER A 8 -31.62 0.18 47.83
CA SER A 8 -30.50 0.34 46.90
C SER A 8 -30.26 -0.97 46.17
N VAL A 9 -30.57 -1.02 44.87
CA VAL A 9 -30.16 -2.12 43.99
C VAL A 9 -28.74 -1.82 43.55
N ALA A 10 -27.78 -2.54 44.12
CA ALA A 10 -26.40 -2.55 43.61
C ALA A 10 -26.37 -3.38 42.33
N LEU A 11 -26.19 -2.73 41.17
CA LEU A 11 -25.87 -3.39 39.91
C LEU A 11 -24.41 -3.87 39.99
N LEU A 12 -24.23 -5.18 40.20
CA LEU A 12 -22.96 -5.81 39.99
C LEU A 12 -22.70 -5.88 38.46
N PHE A 13 -21.87 -4.97 37.95
CA PHE A 13 -21.25 -5.16 36.66
C PHE A 13 -20.23 -6.27 36.77
N LEU A 14 -20.59 -7.44 36.27
CA LEU A 14 -19.64 -8.50 35.97
C LEU A 14 -18.75 -8.01 34.79
N PHE A 15 -17.57 -7.54 35.13
CA PHE A 15 -16.48 -7.37 34.17
C PHE A 15 -16.07 -8.75 33.67
N SER A 16 -16.45 -9.11 32.46
CA SER A 16 -15.76 -10.15 31.72
C SER A 16 -14.34 -9.63 31.45
N PRO A 17 -13.29 -10.43 31.65
CA PRO A 17 -11.95 -10.02 31.28
C PRO A 17 -11.91 -9.88 29.75
N GLN A 18 -11.89 -8.63 29.27
CA GLN A 18 -11.43 -8.37 27.92
C GLN A 18 -10.01 -8.94 27.83
N ALA A 19 -9.80 -9.84 26.89
CA ALA A 19 -8.48 -10.28 26.51
C ALA A 19 -7.66 -9.01 26.20
N GLN A 20 -6.69 -8.72 27.06
CA GLN A 20 -5.70 -7.70 26.80
C GLN A 20 -4.98 -8.14 25.53
N ALA A 21 -5.18 -7.39 24.45
CA ALA A 21 -4.31 -7.42 23.30
C ALA A 21 -2.90 -7.18 23.84
N GLY A 22 -2.02 -8.18 23.66
CA GLY A 22 -0.67 -8.12 24.16
C GLY A 22 -0.04 -6.78 23.78
N ASP A 23 0.55 -6.11 24.76
CA ASP A 23 1.26 -4.85 24.61
C ASP A 23 2.30 -4.99 23.51
N VAL A 24 1.93 -4.56 22.31
CA VAL A 24 2.89 -4.27 21.26
C VAL A 24 3.56 -2.97 21.73
N VAL A 25 4.72 -3.09 22.34
CA VAL A 25 5.54 -1.96 22.76
C VAL A 25 6.01 -1.25 21.51
N TYR A 26 5.16 -0.40 20.95
CA TYR A 26 5.57 0.62 20.01
C TYR A 26 6.29 1.70 20.82
N GLY A 27 7.61 1.65 20.81
CA GLY A 27 8.40 2.69 21.42
C GLY A 27 8.07 4.05 20.82
N LYS A 28 7.31 4.85 21.55
CA LYS A 28 6.98 6.27 21.24
C LYS A 28 8.21 7.16 21.02
N ASN A 29 9.42 6.61 21.06
CA ASN A 29 10.70 7.33 20.95
C ASN A 29 11.77 6.56 20.15
N SER A 30 11.41 5.66 19.25
CA SER A 30 12.37 5.25 18.25
C SER A 30 12.50 6.41 17.25
N LYS A 31 13.51 7.27 17.43
CA LYS A 31 14.14 7.95 16.31
C LYS A 31 14.56 6.83 15.36
N LEU A 32 13.67 6.45 14.46
CA LEU A 32 13.98 5.56 13.36
C LEU A 32 15.08 6.26 12.55
N LYS A 33 16.32 6.05 12.94
CA LYS A 33 17.44 6.13 12.00
C LYS A 33 17.18 5.00 11.02
N GLY A 34 16.30 5.28 10.05
CA GLY A 34 15.99 4.34 8.99
C GLY A 34 17.28 4.10 8.23
N GLU A 35 17.82 2.88 8.34
CA GLU A 35 18.75 2.41 7.33
C GLU A 35 17.98 2.41 6.02
N SER A 36 18.22 3.47 5.23
CA SER A 36 17.71 3.57 3.86
C SER A 36 18.45 2.53 3.04
N LEU A 37 17.80 1.43 2.74
CA LEU A 37 18.28 0.51 1.70
C LEU A 37 18.03 1.19 0.36
N ALA A 38 19.09 1.79 -0.21
CA ALA A 38 19.07 2.19 -1.59
C ALA A 38 18.90 0.91 -2.42
N VAL A 39 17.74 0.77 -3.05
CA VAL A 39 17.42 -0.42 -3.84
C VAL A 39 18.47 -0.60 -4.92
N PRO A 40 19.09 -1.78 -5.04
CA PRO A 40 20.09 -2.02 -6.08
C PRO A 40 19.60 -1.67 -7.48
N TYR A 41 18.29 -1.83 -7.74
CA TYR A 41 17.66 -1.48 -9.01
C TYR A 41 17.59 0.02 -9.23
N PHE A 42 17.17 0.83 -8.23
CA PHE A 42 17.17 2.28 -8.38
C PHE A 42 18.60 2.85 -8.47
N LYS A 43 19.60 2.21 -7.86
CA LYS A 43 20.99 2.53 -8.13
C LYS A 43 21.37 2.19 -9.57
N LYS A 44 20.92 1.05 -10.11
CA LYS A 44 21.12 0.64 -11.49
C LYS A 44 20.32 1.50 -12.46
N LEU A 45 19.09 1.87 -12.10
CA LEU A 45 18.23 2.78 -12.85
C LEU A 45 18.78 4.22 -12.81
N ALA A 46 19.16 4.73 -11.63
CA ALA A 46 19.82 6.02 -11.49
C ALA A 46 21.14 6.07 -12.25
N ALA A 47 21.94 5.00 -12.22
CA ALA A 47 23.15 4.91 -13.02
C ALA A 47 22.86 4.83 -14.53
N SER A 48 21.81 4.10 -14.94
CA SER A 48 21.42 4.01 -16.37
C SER A 48 20.76 5.30 -16.88
N VAL A 49 20.06 6.03 -16.02
CA VAL A 49 19.52 7.37 -16.30
C VAL A 49 20.64 8.42 -16.27
N MET A 50 21.59 8.30 -15.34
CA MET A 50 22.78 9.17 -15.32
C MET A 50 23.73 8.89 -16.53
N LEU A 51 23.83 7.64 -16.99
CA LEU A 51 24.57 7.31 -18.21
C LEU A 51 23.84 7.77 -19.49
N LYS A 52 22.53 7.96 -19.43
CA LYS A 52 21.72 8.55 -20.52
C LYS A 52 21.47 10.06 -20.35
N ALA A 53 21.73 10.62 -19.19
CA ALA A 53 21.63 12.05 -18.92
C ALA A 53 22.75 12.87 -19.58
N SER A 54 23.65 12.24 -20.33
CA SER A 54 24.45 12.93 -21.32
C SER A 54 23.65 13.34 -22.57
N ASP A 55 22.42 12.82 -22.77
CA ASP A 55 21.43 13.25 -23.75
C ASP A 55 20.18 13.76 -23.02
N ASP A 56 20.12 15.02 -22.84
CA ASP A 56 19.08 16.06 -22.62
C ASP A 56 17.61 15.61 -22.45
N THR A 57 17.32 14.59 -21.67
CA THR A 57 15.93 14.27 -21.27
C THR A 57 15.67 14.71 -19.84
N ALA A 58 15.30 15.99 -19.68
CA ALA A 58 14.73 16.49 -18.45
C ALA A 58 13.55 15.60 -18.01
N LEU A 59 13.47 15.27 -16.71
CA LEU A 59 12.34 14.55 -16.16
C LEU A 59 11.04 15.31 -16.47
N VAL A 60 10.02 14.61 -16.96
CA VAL A 60 8.70 15.19 -17.22
C VAL A 60 8.05 15.53 -15.89
N LYS A 61 7.50 16.73 -15.76
CA LYS A 61 6.72 17.14 -14.59
C LYS A 61 5.44 16.31 -14.47
N GLY A 62 5.01 16.02 -13.25
CA GLY A 62 3.80 15.21 -13.00
C GLY A 62 2.54 15.84 -13.61
N SER A 63 2.40 17.17 -13.49
CA SER A 63 1.28 17.91 -14.07
C SER A 63 1.25 17.86 -15.61
N ASP A 64 2.40 17.87 -16.26
CA ASP A 64 2.49 17.78 -17.72
C ASP A 64 2.26 16.34 -18.20
N PHE A 65 2.75 15.36 -17.44
CA PHE A 65 2.45 13.96 -17.72
C PHE A 65 0.94 13.69 -17.66
N VAL A 66 0.23 14.19 -16.63
CA VAL A 66 -1.24 14.03 -16.50
C VAL A 66 -1.96 14.58 -17.72
N LYS A 67 -1.57 15.78 -18.20
CA LYS A 67 -2.15 16.37 -19.43
C LYS A 67 -1.92 15.50 -20.66
N SER A 68 -0.74 14.88 -20.77
CA SER A 68 -0.38 14.04 -21.92
C SER A 68 -1.20 12.76 -22.03
N ILE A 69 -1.68 12.23 -20.91
CA ILE A 69 -2.44 10.97 -20.85
C ILE A 69 -3.97 11.17 -20.78
N ASP A 70 -4.46 12.41 -20.73
CA ASP A 70 -5.86 12.73 -20.42
C ASP A 70 -6.86 12.11 -21.43
N LYS A 71 -6.47 11.98 -22.69
CA LYS A 71 -7.32 11.45 -23.77
C LYS A 71 -6.86 10.08 -24.29
N MET A 72 -5.91 9.44 -23.63
CA MET A 72 -5.42 8.13 -24.05
C MET A 72 -6.42 7.03 -23.75
N ASP A 73 -6.40 5.98 -24.56
CA ASP A 73 -7.03 4.73 -24.22
C ASP A 73 -6.51 4.20 -22.88
N PHE A 74 -7.37 3.46 -22.17
CA PHE A 74 -7.02 2.99 -20.84
C PHE A 74 -5.74 2.14 -20.85
N TRP A 75 -5.64 1.17 -21.73
CA TRP A 75 -4.49 0.25 -21.74
C TRP A 75 -3.21 0.91 -22.25
N GLU A 76 -3.32 1.81 -23.24
CA GLU A 76 -2.20 2.63 -23.69
C GLU A 76 -1.67 3.53 -22.56
N ARG A 77 -2.58 4.13 -21.78
CA ARG A 77 -2.24 4.93 -20.60
C ARG A 77 -1.53 4.10 -19.54
N GLU A 78 -2.04 2.90 -19.22
CA GLU A 78 -1.45 2.01 -18.23
C GLU A 78 -0.03 1.55 -18.64
N ASP A 79 0.16 1.22 -19.92
CA ASP A 79 1.45 0.84 -20.45
C ASP A 79 2.45 2.00 -20.40
N LEU A 80 2.03 3.22 -20.75
CA LEU A 80 2.85 4.43 -20.69
C LEU A 80 3.22 4.81 -19.24
N ILE A 81 2.27 4.72 -18.30
CA ILE A 81 2.54 4.93 -16.86
C ILE A 81 3.66 3.99 -16.40
N ALA A 82 3.55 2.70 -16.70
CA ALA A 82 4.57 1.74 -16.33
C ALA A 82 5.94 2.06 -16.97
N ASP A 83 5.97 2.39 -18.26
CA ASP A 83 7.19 2.75 -18.97
C ASP A 83 7.90 3.96 -18.38
N VAL A 84 7.14 5.02 -18.03
CA VAL A 84 7.68 6.26 -17.48
C VAL A 84 8.24 6.04 -16.07
N VAL A 85 7.54 5.26 -15.23
CA VAL A 85 8.05 4.85 -13.91
C VAL A 85 9.34 4.02 -14.05
N LEU A 86 9.36 3.05 -14.95
CA LEU A 86 10.52 2.18 -15.17
C LEU A 86 11.71 2.90 -15.80
N LYS A 87 11.49 4.01 -16.49
CA LYS A 87 12.56 4.92 -16.95
C LYS A 87 13.11 5.81 -15.83
N GLY A 88 12.53 5.75 -14.63
CA GLY A 88 13.00 6.47 -13.45
C GLY A 88 12.46 7.89 -13.31
N ASN A 89 11.41 8.26 -14.04
CA ASN A 89 10.72 9.55 -13.89
C ASN A 89 9.84 9.58 -12.64
N VAL A 90 10.48 9.37 -11.50
CA VAL A 90 9.86 9.35 -10.17
C VAL A 90 10.58 10.32 -9.23
N PRO A 91 9.87 10.95 -8.28
CA PRO A 91 10.49 11.85 -7.32
C PRO A 91 11.47 11.09 -6.41
N ASN A 92 12.48 11.81 -5.92
CA ASN A 92 13.62 11.21 -5.20
C ASN A 92 13.22 10.46 -3.94
N GLN A 93 12.14 10.87 -3.25
CA GLN A 93 11.64 10.16 -2.06
C GLN A 93 11.22 8.72 -2.35
N LEU A 94 10.90 8.36 -3.59
CA LEU A 94 10.56 7.01 -3.99
C LEU A 94 11.76 6.15 -4.42
N LYS A 95 12.98 6.70 -4.40
CA LYS A 95 14.21 5.98 -4.78
C LYS A 95 14.83 5.21 -3.61
N SER A 96 14.16 5.18 -2.45
CA SER A 96 14.61 4.42 -1.27
C SER A 96 13.44 3.81 -0.54
N PHE A 97 13.64 2.61 0.00
CA PHE A 97 12.68 1.95 0.88
C PHE A 97 12.91 2.31 2.34
N ARG A 98 11.84 2.25 3.10
CA ARG A 98 11.84 2.34 4.56
C ARG A 98 11.66 0.95 5.16
N LYS A 99 12.47 0.60 6.15
CA LYS A 99 12.35 -0.66 6.87
C LYS A 99 11.22 -0.58 7.88
N ILE A 100 10.35 -1.58 7.86
CA ILE A 100 9.33 -1.86 8.86
C ILE A 100 9.67 -3.14 9.57
N VAL A 101 9.47 -3.18 10.88
CA VAL A 101 9.67 -4.37 11.71
C VAL A 101 8.41 -4.61 12.52
N TYR A 102 7.90 -5.83 12.47
CA TYR A 102 6.78 -6.26 13.31
C TYR A 102 6.99 -7.68 13.81
N ARG A 103 6.18 -8.08 14.79
CA ARG A 103 6.07 -9.48 15.22
C ARG A 103 4.77 -10.06 14.73
N THR A 104 4.82 -11.31 14.27
CA THR A 104 3.61 -12.03 13.89
C THR A 104 2.79 -12.38 15.13
N PRO A 105 1.45 -12.45 15.01
CA PRO A 105 0.64 -13.03 16.08
C PRO A 105 0.94 -14.53 16.24
N VAL A 106 0.76 -15.04 17.43
CA VAL A 106 0.68 -16.48 17.66
C VAL A 106 -0.68 -16.95 17.15
N VAL A 107 -0.71 -17.86 16.19
CA VAL A 107 -1.96 -18.40 15.63
C VAL A 107 -2.17 -19.79 16.18
N ASP A 108 -3.24 -19.97 16.95
CA ASP A 108 -3.58 -21.21 17.60
C ASP A 108 -4.38 -22.18 16.70
N THR A 109 -4.23 -23.45 16.95
CA THR A 109 -5.03 -24.65 16.61
C THR A 109 -5.13 -25.12 15.17
N VAL A 110 -5.01 -24.27 14.16
CA VAL A 110 -4.93 -24.67 12.73
C VAL A 110 -3.89 -23.80 12.02
N GLY A 111 -3.33 -22.86 12.75
CA GLY A 111 -2.34 -21.93 12.26
C GLY A 111 -0.94 -22.52 12.35
N ILE A 112 -0.21 -22.16 11.39
CA ILE A 112 1.11 -22.64 11.05
C ILE A 112 2.18 -22.04 11.97
N LEU A 113 1.90 -20.86 12.55
CA LEU A 113 2.84 -20.14 13.42
C LEU A 113 2.57 -20.50 14.89
N LYS A 114 3.44 -21.31 15.48
CA LYS A 114 3.36 -21.72 16.91
C LYS A 114 3.95 -20.67 17.86
N GLU A 115 4.78 -19.78 17.33
CA GLU A 115 5.47 -18.73 18.08
C GLU A 115 5.57 -17.44 17.26
N PRO A 116 5.76 -16.28 17.91
CA PRO A 116 5.85 -15.02 17.19
C PRO A 116 7.21 -14.90 16.50
N HIS A 117 7.20 -14.66 15.20
CA HIS A 117 8.39 -14.38 14.39
C HIS A 117 8.62 -12.87 14.25
N LYS A 118 9.89 -12.46 14.24
CA LYS A 118 10.28 -11.10 13.89
C LYS A 118 10.37 -10.98 12.37
N VAL A 119 9.53 -10.14 11.79
CA VAL A 119 9.49 -9.88 10.35
C VAL A 119 10.05 -8.50 10.06
N GLU A 120 10.97 -8.40 9.11
CA GLU A 120 11.51 -7.15 8.60
C GLU A 120 11.19 -7.06 7.10
N ILE A 121 10.49 -5.98 6.72
CA ILE A 121 10.13 -5.68 5.33
C ILE A 121 10.63 -4.29 4.95
N TRP A 122 10.82 -4.05 3.65
CA TRP A 122 11.20 -2.74 3.12
C TRP A 122 10.11 -2.24 2.18
N VAL A 123 9.56 -1.06 2.50
CA VAL A 123 8.35 -0.50 1.89
C VAL A 123 8.66 0.87 1.32
N LEU A 124 8.09 1.22 0.16
CA LEU A 124 8.16 2.58 -0.34
C LEU A 124 7.50 3.56 0.65
N PRO A 125 8.13 4.70 0.95
CA PRO A 125 7.59 5.66 1.91
C PRO A 125 6.26 6.26 1.47
N ASP A 126 6.01 6.34 0.18
CA ASP A 126 4.78 6.85 -0.43
C ASP A 126 4.32 5.95 -1.59
N TYR A 127 3.20 6.28 -2.20
CA TYR A 127 2.68 5.60 -3.38
C TYR A 127 3.48 5.95 -4.62
N ILE A 128 3.54 5.05 -5.60
CA ILE A 128 4.18 5.32 -6.89
C ILE A 128 3.64 6.62 -7.46
N ALA A 129 4.56 7.49 -7.86
CA ALA A 129 4.29 8.80 -8.43
C ALA A 129 5.17 9.05 -9.65
N ILE A 130 4.67 9.86 -10.57
CA ILE A 130 5.41 10.32 -11.75
C ILE A 130 5.66 11.81 -11.60
N GLY A 131 6.87 12.25 -11.90
CA GLY A 131 7.25 13.66 -11.89
C GLY A 131 8.61 13.94 -11.29
N THR A 132 8.82 15.22 -10.97
CA THR A 132 10.00 15.75 -10.29
C THR A 132 9.73 15.88 -8.78
N ASP A 133 10.73 16.27 -7.99
CA ASP A 133 10.55 16.51 -6.54
C ASP A 133 9.56 17.67 -6.26
N ASP A 134 9.52 18.66 -7.14
CA ASP A 134 8.66 19.83 -6.98
C ASP A 134 7.28 19.67 -7.63
N ASP A 135 7.16 18.79 -8.63
CA ASP A 135 5.91 18.56 -9.37
C ASP A 135 5.77 17.07 -9.71
N PHE A 136 5.11 16.34 -8.84
CA PHE A 136 4.77 14.93 -9.03
C PHE A 136 3.29 14.66 -8.76
N VAL A 137 2.78 13.60 -9.35
CA VAL A 137 1.43 13.08 -9.11
C VAL A 137 1.51 11.63 -8.70
N ARG A 138 1.00 11.30 -7.49
CA ARG A 138 0.78 9.90 -7.07
C ARG A 138 -0.17 9.27 -8.05
N MET A 139 0.35 8.33 -8.83
CA MET A 139 -0.32 7.86 -10.04
C MET A 139 -1.19 6.64 -9.76
N PRO A 140 -2.54 6.77 -9.78
CA PRO A 140 -3.42 5.63 -9.80
C PRO A 140 -3.20 4.80 -11.07
N MET A 141 -3.18 3.49 -10.90
CA MET A 141 -3.09 2.55 -12.01
C MET A 141 -3.74 1.21 -11.67
N GLY A 142 -4.04 0.42 -12.68
CA GLY A 142 -4.59 -0.91 -12.53
C GLY A 142 -3.56 -1.95 -12.06
N PRO A 143 -4.04 -3.14 -11.68
CA PRO A 143 -3.18 -4.17 -11.09
C PRO A 143 -2.12 -4.70 -12.06
N LEU A 144 -2.38 -4.68 -13.38
CA LEU A 144 -1.45 -5.23 -14.37
C LEU A 144 -0.24 -4.31 -14.58
N ALA A 145 -0.46 -2.99 -14.70
CA ALA A 145 0.62 -2.00 -14.76
C ALA A 145 1.41 -1.97 -13.45
N ALA A 146 0.72 -1.98 -12.30
CA ALA A 146 1.33 -2.05 -10.99
C ALA A 146 2.20 -3.31 -10.82
N GLN A 147 1.73 -4.47 -11.29
CA GLN A 147 2.49 -5.73 -11.22
C GLN A 147 3.72 -5.68 -12.13
N ARG A 148 3.59 -5.16 -13.36
CA ARG A 148 4.72 -4.99 -14.27
C ARG A 148 5.84 -4.14 -13.65
N ILE A 149 5.47 -3.06 -12.98
CA ILE A 149 6.43 -2.21 -12.25
C ILE A 149 7.02 -2.99 -11.07
N ALA A 150 6.19 -3.67 -10.26
CA ALA A 150 6.65 -4.45 -9.12
C ALA A 150 7.67 -5.51 -9.52
N ASP A 151 7.40 -6.30 -10.56
CA ASP A 151 8.30 -7.36 -11.03
C ASP A 151 9.63 -6.78 -11.54
N SER A 152 9.58 -5.65 -12.24
CA SER A 152 10.79 -4.98 -12.77
C SER A 152 11.65 -4.37 -11.66
N LEU A 153 11.07 -4.05 -10.50
CA LEU A 153 11.74 -3.44 -9.34
C LEU A 153 12.07 -4.46 -8.24
N ASP A 154 11.95 -5.76 -8.49
CA ASP A 154 12.07 -6.81 -7.47
C ASP A 154 11.15 -6.56 -6.25
N CYS A 155 9.91 -6.17 -6.52
CA CYS A 155 8.91 -5.85 -5.52
C CYS A 155 7.71 -6.80 -5.61
N ILE A 156 6.84 -6.70 -4.58
CA ILE A 156 5.49 -7.22 -4.55
C ILE A 156 4.51 -6.10 -4.24
N LEU A 157 3.26 -6.29 -4.60
CA LEU A 157 2.14 -5.50 -4.06
C LEU A 157 1.83 -6.00 -2.64
N PRO A 158 1.30 -5.15 -1.74
CA PRO A 158 0.98 -5.56 -0.39
C PRO A 158 -0.20 -6.55 -0.34
N THR A 159 -0.29 -7.32 0.74
CA THR A 159 -1.52 -7.98 1.18
C THR A 159 -2.32 -7.03 2.07
N VAL A 160 -3.59 -7.36 2.39
CA VAL A 160 -4.41 -6.65 3.38
C VAL A 160 -3.65 -6.48 4.70
N PHE A 161 -3.11 -7.57 5.24
CA PHE A 161 -2.32 -7.58 6.46
C PHE A 161 -1.13 -6.61 6.42
N LEU A 162 -0.38 -6.58 5.30
CA LEU A 162 0.76 -5.69 5.16
C LEU A 162 0.34 -4.22 5.06
N VAL A 163 -0.80 -3.91 4.44
CA VAL A 163 -1.36 -2.55 4.44
C VAL A 163 -1.68 -2.08 5.85
N ASP A 164 -2.26 -2.95 6.69
CA ASP A 164 -2.53 -2.63 8.09
C ASP A 164 -1.23 -2.41 8.87
N LYS A 165 -0.23 -3.29 8.71
CA LYS A 165 1.09 -3.10 9.35
C LYS A 165 1.79 -1.82 8.93
N ILE A 166 1.64 -1.42 7.68
CA ILE A 166 2.15 -0.14 7.17
C ILE A 166 1.43 1.04 7.85
N ALA A 167 0.11 0.97 7.98
CA ALA A 167 -0.66 2.02 8.64
C ALA A 167 -0.33 2.14 10.14
N GLU A 168 -0.15 1.00 10.84
CA GLU A 168 0.20 0.94 12.27
C GLU A 168 1.53 1.66 12.60
N VAL A 169 2.52 1.60 11.69
CA VAL A 169 3.86 2.17 11.93
C VAL A 169 4.06 3.53 11.26
N SER A 170 3.03 4.11 10.67
CA SER A 170 3.12 5.41 10.02
C SER A 170 3.55 6.51 10.99
N GLU A 171 4.41 7.41 10.52
CA GLU A 171 4.90 8.57 11.27
C GLU A 171 3.80 9.64 11.46
N GLY A 172 2.76 9.58 10.64
CA GLY A 172 1.61 10.46 10.68
C GLY A 172 0.48 9.99 9.77
N HIS A 173 -0.64 10.68 9.88
CA HIS A 173 -1.85 10.39 9.11
C HIS A 173 -2.41 11.69 8.56
N VAL A 174 -3.02 11.64 7.39
CA VAL A 174 -3.85 12.73 6.88
C VAL A 174 -5.32 12.35 6.94
N ASP A 175 -6.18 13.35 7.02
CA ASP A 175 -7.61 13.12 6.92
C ASP A 175 -7.97 12.62 5.53
N ILE A 176 -8.88 11.64 5.49
CA ILE A 176 -9.41 11.12 4.25
C ILE A 176 -10.32 12.16 3.63
N PHE A 177 -10.04 12.53 2.39
CA PHE A 177 -10.79 13.51 1.63
C PHE A 177 -11.41 12.86 0.37
N PRO A 178 -12.55 12.15 0.50
CA PRO A 178 -13.19 11.54 -0.64
C PRO A 178 -13.86 12.60 -1.52
N PHE A 179 -13.59 12.54 -2.82
CA PHE A 179 -14.31 13.35 -3.77
C PHE A 179 -15.75 12.85 -3.94
N ARG A 180 -16.64 13.76 -4.27
CA ARG A 180 -18.02 13.40 -4.61
C ARG A 180 -18.02 12.35 -5.72
N PRO A 181 -18.80 11.26 -5.60
CA PRO A 181 -18.89 10.24 -6.63
C PRO A 181 -19.57 10.82 -7.88
N LEU A 182 -18.82 10.94 -8.96
CA LEU A 182 -19.28 11.48 -10.24
C LEU A 182 -19.08 10.46 -11.38
N GLY A 183 -19.17 9.16 -11.06
CA GLY A 183 -18.98 8.07 -12.03
C GLY A 183 -17.61 8.13 -12.70
N ASP A 184 -17.58 7.96 -14.02
CA ASP A 184 -16.34 7.86 -14.82
C ASP A 184 -15.45 9.09 -14.73
N ARG A 185 -15.97 10.25 -14.31
CA ARG A 185 -15.15 11.43 -14.08
C ARG A 185 -14.03 11.18 -13.06
N ASN A 186 -14.31 10.38 -12.02
CA ASN A 186 -13.34 10.08 -10.98
C ASN A 186 -12.16 9.20 -11.48
N CYS A 187 -12.29 8.64 -12.69
CA CYS A 187 -11.27 7.84 -13.37
C CYS A 187 -10.42 8.66 -14.37
N GLN A 188 -10.67 9.96 -14.48
CA GLN A 188 -9.95 10.83 -15.40
C GLN A 188 -8.61 11.28 -14.80
N PRO A 189 -7.53 11.37 -15.60
CA PRO A 189 -6.21 11.78 -15.14
C PRO A 189 -6.18 13.12 -14.44
N ILE A 190 -6.97 14.09 -14.89
CA ILE A 190 -7.04 15.42 -14.24
C ILE A 190 -7.53 15.29 -12.77
N VAL A 191 -8.42 14.35 -12.47
CA VAL A 191 -8.92 14.11 -11.10
C VAL A 191 -7.86 13.42 -10.25
N PHE A 192 -6.93 12.67 -10.86
CA PHE A 192 -5.77 12.14 -10.16
C PHE A 192 -4.87 13.27 -9.66
N GLN A 193 -4.65 14.29 -10.50
CA GLN A 193 -3.90 15.49 -10.13
C GLN A 193 -4.62 16.29 -9.04
N ASP A 194 -5.94 16.48 -9.15
CA ASP A 194 -6.73 17.19 -8.14
C ASP A 194 -6.63 16.51 -6.78
N SER A 195 -6.74 15.17 -6.75
CA SER A 195 -6.56 14.37 -5.53
C SER A 195 -5.14 14.52 -4.96
N ASN A 196 -4.12 14.49 -5.81
CA ASN A 196 -2.74 14.67 -5.40
C ASN A 196 -2.50 16.06 -4.80
N ASN A 197 -3.07 17.11 -5.41
CA ASN A 197 -2.99 18.48 -4.92
C ASN A 197 -3.65 18.62 -3.53
N ALA A 198 -4.80 17.98 -3.33
CA ALA A 198 -5.46 17.93 -2.02
C ALA A 198 -4.59 17.25 -0.96
N ILE A 199 -3.99 16.09 -1.28
CA ILE A 199 -3.06 15.39 -0.39
C ILE A 199 -1.84 16.27 -0.07
N ASN A 200 -1.24 16.93 -1.06
CA ASN A 200 -0.09 17.80 -0.87
C ASN A 200 -0.44 19.03 0.00
N ALA A 201 -1.66 19.57 -0.13
CA ALA A 201 -2.16 20.64 0.73
C ALA A 201 -2.29 20.16 2.20
N LEU A 202 -2.76 18.93 2.44
CA LEU A 202 -2.80 18.34 3.77
C LEU A 202 -1.40 18.12 4.33
N PHE A 203 -0.44 17.63 3.54
CA PHE A 203 0.97 17.53 3.96
C PHE A 203 1.49 18.88 4.46
N LYS A 204 1.25 19.94 3.69
CA LYS A 204 1.65 21.31 4.07
C LYS A 204 0.96 21.76 5.36
N ALA A 205 -0.34 21.51 5.49
CA ALA A 205 -1.13 21.92 6.67
C ALA A 205 -0.68 21.22 7.95
N TYR A 206 -0.33 19.93 7.86
CA TYR A 206 0.18 19.15 8.99
C TYR A 206 1.69 19.29 9.23
N GLY A 207 2.42 20.00 8.36
CA GLY A 207 3.87 20.14 8.44
C GLY A 207 4.64 18.88 8.06
N TYR A 208 4.03 17.93 7.34
CA TYR A 208 4.68 16.74 6.84
C TYR A 208 5.60 17.05 5.66
N LYS A 209 6.64 16.24 5.53
CA LYS A 209 7.59 16.32 4.42
C LYS A 209 7.42 15.12 3.49
N PHE A 210 7.64 15.30 2.21
CA PHE A 210 7.69 14.19 1.26
C PHE A 210 8.82 13.22 1.65
N GLY A 211 8.54 11.92 1.57
CA GLY A 211 9.43 10.86 2.04
C GLY A 211 9.25 10.46 3.52
N GLN A 212 8.43 11.16 4.29
CA GLN A 212 7.92 10.64 5.55
C GLN A 212 6.89 9.54 5.30
N PHE A 213 6.81 8.62 6.24
CA PHE A 213 5.91 7.48 6.15
C PHE A 213 4.52 7.88 6.66
N ILE A 214 3.66 8.32 5.75
CA ILE A 214 2.32 8.85 6.06
C ILE A 214 1.25 7.90 5.54
N SER A 215 0.22 7.66 6.33
CA SER A 215 -0.96 6.88 5.94
C SER A 215 -2.20 7.75 5.70
N GLY A 216 -3.29 7.15 5.24
CA GLY A 216 -4.54 7.85 4.93
C GLY A 216 -4.60 8.48 3.54
N LEU A 217 -3.59 8.25 2.69
CA LEU A 217 -3.49 8.95 1.40
C LEU A 217 -4.39 8.35 0.33
N LYS A 218 -4.43 7.00 0.22
CA LYS A 218 -5.12 6.27 -0.85
C LYS A 218 -5.57 4.87 -0.39
N LYS A 219 -6.35 4.21 -1.24
CA LYS A 219 -6.66 2.77 -1.15
C LYS A 219 -5.56 2.00 -1.87
N ASP A 220 -5.02 0.99 -1.23
CA ASP A 220 -3.97 0.16 -1.81
C ASP A 220 -4.55 -0.88 -2.78
N VAL A 221 -3.91 -1.07 -3.92
CA VAL A 221 -4.10 -2.26 -4.75
C VAL A 221 -3.35 -3.40 -4.07
N VAL A 222 -4.06 -4.49 -3.75
CA VAL A 222 -3.52 -5.57 -2.90
C VAL A 222 -3.56 -6.93 -3.57
N LEU A 223 -2.67 -7.83 -3.10
CA LEU A 223 -2.75 -9.26 -3.39
C LEU A 223 -3.77 -9.91 -2.46
N THR A 224 -4.62 -10.79 -2.99
CA THR A 224 -5.62 -11.54 -2.21
C THR A 224 -5.93 -12.88 -2.85
N TYR A 225 -6.15 -13.91 -2.02
CA TYR A 225 -6.57 -15.22 -2.49
C TYR A 225 -7.89 -15.17 -3.28
N LYS A 226 -8.75 -14.19 -3.00
CA LYS A 226 -10.06 -14.03 -3.67
C LYS A 226 -9.93 -13.78 -5.17
N ILE A 227 -8.83 -13.18 -5.62
CA ILE A 227 -8.54 -13.02 -7.06
C ILE A 227 -7.54 -14.07 -7.53
N LEU A 228 -6.47 -14.29 -6.76
CA LEU A 228 -5.30 -15.03 -7.21
C LEU A 228 -5.42 -16.56 -6.98
N THR A 229 -6.55 -17.02 -6.47
CA THR A 229 -6.80 -18.44 -6.19
C THR A 229 -8.15 -18.92 -6.74
N HIS A 230 -9.16 -18.05 -6.83
CA HIS A 230 -10.51 -18.40 -7.27
C HIS A 230 -10.71 -18.15 -8.77
N PRO A 231 -11.23 -19.11 -9.53
CA PRO A 231 -11.60 -18.89 -10.93
C PRO A 231 -12.76 -17.88 -11.04
N GLY A 232 -12.76 -17.13 -12.16
CA GLY A 232 -13.79 -16.12 -12.46
C GLY A 232 -13.50 -14.70 -11.94
N TYR A 233 -12.31 -14.50 -11.35
CA TYR A 233 -11.84 -13.18 -10.87
C TYR A 233 -10.57 -12.71 -11.58
N GLU A 234 -10.16 -13.38 -12.65
CA GLU A 234 -8.87 -13.15 -13.33
C GLU A 234 -8.76 -11.73 -13.93
N ASN A 235 -9.89 -11.11 -14.24
CA ASN A 235 -9.93 -9.75 -14.77
C ASN A 235 -10.38 -8.70 -13.72
N ARG A 236 -10.16 -8.97 -12.44
CA ARG A 236 -10.55 -8.09 -11.34
C ARG A 236 -9.34 -7.42 -10.70
N VAL A 237 -9.62 -6.39 -9.89
CA VAL A 237 -8.67 -5.73 -9.01
C VAL A 237 -9.15 -5.81 -7.57
N ALA A 238 -8.23 -6.02 -6.65
CA ALA A 238 -8.50 -5.93 -5.23
C ALA A 238 -8.00 -4.59 -4.69
N ILE A 239 -8.86 -3.88 -3.96
CA ILE A 239 -8.53 -2.63 -3.29
C ILE A 239 -8.86 -2.72 -1.80
N TYR A 240 -8.03 -2.08 -0.97
CA TYR A 240 -8.18 -2.11 0.49
C TYR A 240 -7.60 -0.87 1.17
N GLY A 241 -8.11 -0.55 2.37
CA GLY A 241 -7.48 0.37 3.31
C GLY A 241 -8.08 1.77 3.30
N TRP A 242 -7.24 2.79 3.06
CA TRP A 242 -7.55 4.19 3.29
C TRP A 242 -7.87 4.42 4.76
N HIS A 243 -6.84 4.28 5.59
CA HIS A 243 -6.92 4.29 7.05
C HIS A 243 -7.14 5.69 7.61
N HIS A 244 -8.11 5.82 8.51
CA HIS A 244 -8.29 7.00 9.35
C HIS A 244 -7.26 7.03 10.49
N PRO A 245 -7.00 8.20 11.09
CA PRO A 245 -6.08 8.32 12.23
C PRO A 245 -6.43 7.42 13.43
N ASN A 246 -7.70 7.03 13.57
CA ASN A 246 -8.18 6.12 14.62
C ASN A 246 -8.11 4.63 14.26
N GLY A 247 -7.47 4.30 13.14
CA GLY A 247 -7.34 2.93 12.64
C GLY A 247 -8.56 2.40 11.87
N LYS A 248 -9.69 3.14 11.82
CA LYS A 248 -10.84 2.73 10.99
C LYS A 248 -10.46 2.80 9.52
N ILE A 249 -10.89 1.81 8.74
CA ILE A 249 -10.69 1.77 7.29
C ILE A 249 -11.93 2.30 6.56
N THR A 250 -11.71 3.07 5.49
CA THR A 250 -12.79 3.52 4.60
C THR A 250 -13.16 2.45 3.59
N GLN A 251 -12.16 1.70 3.08
CA GLN A 251 -12.33 0.69 2.06
C GLN A 251 -12.03 -0.70 2.60
N PRO A 252 -13.04 -1.48 3.02
CA PRO A 252 -12.88 -2.92 3.23
C PRO A 252 -12.42 -3.61 1.93
N LEU A 253 -11.80 -4.78 2.06
CA LEU A 253 -11.35 -5.55 0.90
C LEU A 253 -12.49 -5.72 -0.11
N TYR A 254 -12.29 -5.16 -1.30
CA TYR A 254 -13.25 -5.18 -2.39
C TYR A 254 -12.60 -5.71 -3.66
N VAL A 255 -13.25 -6.67 -4.32
CA VAL A 255 -12.71 -7.44 -5.44
C VAL A 255 -13.63 -7.45 -6.67
N LYS A 256 -14.66 -6.60 -6.69
CA LYS A 256 -15.68 -6.65 -7.77
C LYS A 256 -15.37 -5.72 -8.94
N HIS A 257 -14.48 -4.74 -8.79
CA HIS A 257 -14.06 -3.90 -9.92
C HIS A 257 -13.28 -4.72 -10.94
N VAL A 258 -13.55 -4.48 -12.21
CA VAL A 258 -12.72 -4.99 -13.31
C VAL A 258 -11.35 -4.31 -13.29
N ASN A 259 -10.33 -4.94 -13.85
CA ASN A 259 -8.97 -4.45 -13.80
C ASN A 259 -8.68 -3.22 -14.69
N LEU A 260 -9.68 -2.74 -15.43
CA LEU A 260 -9.65 -1.45 -16.12
C LEU A 260 -10.30 -0.30 -15.30
N TYR A 261 -10.87 -0.59 -14.12
CA TYR A 261 -11.42 0.45 -13.25
C TYR A 261 -10.33 0.99 -12.34
N VAL A 262 -9.98 2.23 -12.56
CA VAL A 262 -8.99 2.97 -11.77
C VAL A 262 -9.52 4.35 -11.48
N ASP A 263 -9.77 4.67 -10.21
CA ASP A 263 -10.14 6.01 -9.80
C ASP A 263 -9.01 6.72 -9.04
N TYR A 264 -9.18 8.01 -8.78
CA TYR A 264 -8.22 8.88 -8.10
C TYR A 264 -7.75 8.35 -6.74
N SER A 265 -8.55 7.49 -6.09
CA SER A 265 -8.26 7.00 -4.74
C SER A 265 -7.39 5.75 -4.71
N HIS A 266 -7.14 5.11 -5.86
CA HIS A 266 -6.24 3.96 -5.93
C HIS A 266 -4.78 4.40 -5.74
N GLY A 267 -4.04 3.60 -5.00
CA GLY A 267 -2.61 3.80 -4.75
C GLY A 267 -1.82 2.52 -4.91
N ILE A 268 -0.59 2.67 -5.38
CA ILE A 268 0.35 1.57 -5.55
C ILE A 268 1.52 1.81 -4.62
N ARG A 269 1.54 1.07 -3.51
CA ARG A 269 2.66 1.07 -2.57
C ARG A 269 3.38 -0.28 -2.69
N MET A 270 4.67 -0.25 -2.92
CA MET A 270 5.44 -1.46 -3.17
C MET A 270 6.27 -1.86 -1.98
N ILE A 271 6.45 -3.17 -1.84
CA ILE A 271 7.28 -3.82 -0.83
C ILE A 271 8.39 -4.56 -1.56
N TYR A 272 9.64 -4.37 -1.11
CA TYR A 272 10.77 -5.09 -1.68
C TYR A 272 10.60 -6.59 -1.47
N ARG A 273 10.88 -7.38 -2.50
CA ARG A 273 10.60 -8.80 -2.54
C ARG A 273 11.40 -9.61 -1.51
N LYS A 274 12.62 -9.15 -1.17
CA LYS A 274 13.41 -9.80 -0.12
C LYS A 274 13.02 -9.26 1.25
N VAL A 275 12.59 -10.19 2.12
CA VAL A 275 12.18 -9.92 3.49
C VAL A 275 13.03 -10.73 4.46
N LYS A 276 13.11 -10.34 5.73
CA LYS A 276 13.82 -11.12 6.75
C LYS A 276 12.86 -11.64 7.80
N ILE A 277 12.96 -12.92 8.09
CA ILE A 277 12.25 -13.61 9.17
C ILE A 277 13.29 -14.11 10.16
N ASP A 278 13.24 -13.59 11.39
CA ASP A 278 14.22 -13.89 12.45
C ASP A 278 15.67 -13.72 12.00
N GLY A 279 15.89 -12.74 11.12
CA GLY A 279 17.22 -12.40 10.59
C GLY A 279 17.62 -13.16 9.31
N ILE A 280 16.86 -14.17 8.89
CA ILE A 280 17.12 -14.94 7.67
C ILE A 280 16.32 -14.34 6.50
N GLU A 281 16.97 -14.19 5.35
CA GLU A 281 16.35 -13.64 4.14
C GLU A 281 15.49 -14.68 3.41
N TYR A 282 14.30 -14.26 3.00
CA TYR A 282 13.32 -15.04 2.22
C TYR A 282 12.78 -14.23 1.05
N ASP A 283 12.22 -14.93 0.09
CA ASP A 283 11.43 -14.35 -0.99
C ASP A 283 9.97 -14.23 -0.55
N ALA A 284 9.42 -13.02 -0.58
CA ALA A 284 8.05 -12.77 -0.15
C ALA A 284 7.00 -13.49 -1.02
N LYS A 285 7.27 -13.70 -2.32
CA LYS A 285 6.36 -14.48 -3.18
C LYS A 285 6.33 -15.96 -2.76
N GLU A 286 7.49 -16.53 -2.43
CA GLU A 286 7.58 -17.91 -1.94
C GLU A 286 6.87 -18.05 -0.59
N ILE A 287 7.05 -17.10 0.34
CA ILE A 287 6.32 -17.08 1.61
C ILE A 287 4.81 -17.06 1.36
N LEU A 288 4.31 -16.15 0.54
CA LEU A 288 2.86 -16.01 0.29
C LEU A 288 2.23 -17.23 -0.40
N GLN A 289 3.04 -18.02 -1.12
CA GLN A 289 2.62 -19.25 -1.80
C GLN A 289 2.82 -20.52 -0.96
N SER A 290 3.53 -20.42 0.16
CA SER A 290 3.75 -21.55 1.08
C SER A 290 2.54 -21.74 1.99
N PRO A 291 1.94 -22.94 2.05
CA PRO A 291 0.87 -23.24 2.98
C PRO A 291 1.32 -23.12 4.46
N GLU A 292 2.62 -23.24 4.76
CA GLU A 292 3.16 -23.15 6.11
C GLU A 292 3.58 -21.74 6.52
N LEU A 293 4.01 -20.89 5.55
CA LEU A 293 4.67 -19.62 5.84
C LEU A 293 3.82 -18.39 5.54
N TYR A 294 2.75 -18.51 4.73
CA TYR A 294 2.00 -17.36 4.24
C TYR A 294 1.49 -16.43 5.34
N ARG A 295 1.24 -16.96 6.53
CA ARG A 295 0.79 -16.19 7.69
C ARG A 295 1.82 -15.22 8.25
N LEU A 296 3.06 -15.30 7.80
CA LEU A 296 4.08 -14.28 8.09
C LEU A 296 3.78 -12.94 7.41
N LEU A 297 3.09 -12.97 6.26
CA LEU A 297 2.81 -11.80 5.41
C LEU A 297 1.32 -11.62 5.05
N SER A 298 0.43 -12.47 5.58
CA SER A 298 -1.01 -12.45 5.26
C SER A 298 -1.83 -13.01 6.43
N ASP A 299 -3.01 -12.44 6.65
CA ASP A 299 -4.03 -12.95 7.59
C ASP A 299 -5.18 -13.69 6.89
N GLU A 300 -5.09 -13.89 5.58
CA GLU A 300 -6.10 -14.57 4.79
C GLU A 300 -6.25 -16.06 5.17
N PRO A 301 -7.40 -16.68 4.90
CA PRO A 301 -7.67 -18.06 5.32
C PRO A 301 -6.80 -19.12 4.62
N VAL A 302 -6.27 -18.79 3.44
CA VAL A 302 -5.44 -19.68 2.62
C VAL A 302 -4.27 -18.92 1.98
N HIS A 303 -3.20 -19.66 1.65
CA HIS A 303 -2.07 -19.14 0.89
C HIS A 303 -2.46 -18.80 -0.56
N LEU A 304 -1.67 -17.97 -1.23
CA LEU A 304 -1.86 -17.64 -2.63
C LEU A 304 -1.35 -18.76 -3.53
N LYS A 305 -2.10 -19.15 -4.56
CA LYS A 305 -1.59 -20.03 -5.62
C LYS A 305 -0.53 -19.33 -6.46
N LYS A 306 -0.70 -18.04 -6.69
CA LYS A 306 0.25 -17.15 -7.37
C LYS A 306 0.27 -15.80 -6.64
N ALA A 307 1.44 -15.36 -6.18
CA ALA A 307 1.60 -14.07 -5.50
C ALA A 307 1.89 -12.94 -6.51
N SER A 308 1.04 -12.82 -7.54
CA SER A 308 1.25 -11.88 -8.65
C SER A 308 -0.01 -11.77 -9.51
N TYR A 309 -0.27 -10.56 -10.03
CA TYR A 309 -1.25 -10.32 -11.10
C TYR A 309 -0.69 -10.62 -12.50
N GLU A 310 0.57 -11.01 -12.62
CA GLU A 310 1.22 -11.32 -13.88
C GLU A 310 0.45 -12.41 -14.67
N GLY A 311 0.28 -12.18 -15.98
CA GLY A 311 -0.42 -13.13 -16.86
C GLY A 311 -1.93 -13.19 -16.69
N LEU A 312 -2.52 -12.35 -15.83
CA LEU A 312 -3.97 -12.20 -15.81
C LEU A 312 -4.45 -11.42 -17.04
N PRO A 313 -5.64 -11.77 -17.59
CA PRO A 313 -6.13 -11.14 -18.82
C PRO A 313 -6.54 -9.68 -18.56
N ARG A 314 -6.33 -8.83 -19.57
CA ARG A 314 -6.97 -7.52 -19.66
C ARG A 314 -8.48 -7.69 -19.81
N PHE A 315 -9.25 -6.91 -19.06
CA PHE A 315 -10.68 -6.84 -19.30
C PHE A 315 -10.91 -6.12 -20.64
N ASN A 316 -11.69 -6.74 -21.50
CA ASN A 316 -12.13 -6.14 -22.76
C ASN A 316 -13.65 -5.99 -22.71
N PHE A 317 -14.18 -4.88 -23.25
CA PHE A 317 -15.61 -4.66 -23.39
C PHE A 317 -16.23 -5.58 -24.41
#